data_b798bc67913280753f97467c044f6823
#
_entry.id   b798bc67913280753f97467c044f6823
#
_cell.length_a   1.000
_cell.length_b   1.000
_cell.length_c   1.000
_cell.angle_alpha   90.00
_cell.angle_beta   90.00
_cell.angle_gamma   90.00
#
_symmetry.space_group_name_H-M   'P 1'
#
loop_
_entity.id
_entity.type
_entity.pdbx_description
1 polymer ?
#
loop_
_entity_poly.entity_id
_entity_poly.type
_entity_poly.pdbx_seq_one_letter_code
_entity_poly.pdbx_strand_id
1 'polypeptide(L)'
;MASIFRQRYTVKNADGKTIRKQSKFWYIDYKTGADGQRKRVKGFKDKTATAQLAAKLEREAELADAGIVDKYKAHRLRPLLEHLEDFRKSLGDTTKHARCTYKAVKKAFDACKFYRWGDISASKFLGYLNTQKKECDMSQRTFNAYVKAGKQFCKWAVQDQRAAESPLQHLKCETITRRKRTRRALELDEIRGLLATTQAAPERFGLTGYERALLYRLAVETGLRASELRSLTVSSFDFAARTVTVTAANAKNKREGTLPLRADTAAELQGFFASKLPTAQAFKVPEKTADMLRADLAEAGIEYVDDSGRVFDFHALRGQCASLLAASGAHPKTAQTILRHSDVNLTLNAYTHTLRGQESEAVENLPDLSFAGGQSQRATGTDDAPVGTDNSAYKPAYKKLTKNADFCGQPVSTIGNRQEKNLAETQHDGQNRKALQATHLGTRKDVLSPTGTEGKHNGRCRNRTCDPLIKSQLLYQLS
;
A
#
# COMPACT_ATOMS: atom_id res chain seq x y z
N MET A 1 47.80 -17.75 -26.23
CA MET A 1 48.64 -16.59 -25.81
C MET A 1 48.17 -15.33 -26.57
N ALA A 2 47.98 -14.26 -25.82
CA ALA A 2 47.66 -12.98 -26.42
C ALA A 2 48.90 -12.32 -27.03
N SER A 3 48.78 -11.73 -28.21
CA SER A 3 49.83 -10.97 -28.84
C SER A 3 49.56 -9.47 -28.73
N ILE A 4 50.63 -8.72 -28.42
CA ILE A 4 50.57 -7.27 -28.24
C ILE A 4 51.36 -6.60 -29.32
N PHE A 5 50.73 -5.73 -30.13
CA PHE A 5 51.38 -5.06 -31.23
C PHE A 5 50.87 -3.64 -31.44
N ARG A 6 51.62 -2.82 -32.17
CA ARG A 6 51.15 -1.55 -32.66
C ARG A 6 50.67 -1.69 -34.10
N GLN A 7 49.43 -1.31 -34.34
CA GLN A 7 48.86 -1.35 -35.70
C GLN A 7 49.59 -0.38 -36.63
N ARG A 8 50.06 -0.90 -37.76
CA ARG A 8 50.65 -0.08 -38.85
C ARG A 8 49.57 0.30 -39.84
N TYR A 9 49.57 1.54 -40.24
CA TYR A 9 48.62 2.04 -41.27
C TYR A 9 49.34 3.00 -42.21
N THR A 10 48.84 3.15 -43.40
CA THR A 10 49.38 4.01 -44.44
C THR A 10 48.53 5.26 -44.59
N VAL A 11 49.21 6.41 -44.67
CA VAL A 11 48.58 7.73 -44.87
C VAL A 11 49.23 8.36 -46.10
N LYS A 12 48.44 8.96 -46.99
CA LYS A 12 48.99 9.78 -48.09
C LYS A 12 49.28 11.17 -47.54
N ASN A 13 50.51 11.66 -47.78
CA ASN A 13 50.90 13.03 -47.51
C ASN A 13 50.28 14.03 -48.50
N ALA A 14 50.40 15.30 -48.28
CA ALA A 14 49.95 16.35 -49.16
C ALA A 14 50.52 16.21 -50.57
N ASP A 15 51.70 15.61 -50.72
CA ASP A 15 52.39 15.38 -51.99
C ASP A 15 51.99 14.03 -52.66
N GLY A 16 50.96 13.36 -52.17
CA GLY A 16 50.45 12.07 -52.71
C GLY A 16 51.33 10.86 -52.37
N LYS A 17 52.45 10.99 -51.67
CA LYS A 17 53.34 9.86 -51.28
C LYS A 17 52.77 9.14 -50.07
N THR A 18 52.76 7.81 -50.14
CA THR A 18 52.29 6.92 -49.08
C THR A 18 53.33 6.75 -47.99
N ILE A 19 52.99 7.18 -46.79
CA ILE A 19 53.85 7.04 -45.60
C ILE A 19 53.23 5.99 -44.66
N ARG A 20 54.07 5.07 -44.16
CA ARG A 20 53.68 4.09 -43.13
C ARG A 20 53.78 4.74 -41.74
N LYS A 21 52.69 4.78 -41.02
CA LYS A 21 52.61 5.26 -39.62
C LYS A 21 52.24 4.12 -38.68
N GLN A 22 52.62 4.25 -37.41
CA GLN A 22 52.20 3.32 -36.37
C GLN A 22 51.19 4.00 -35.43
N SER A 23 50.22 3.25 -34.99
CA SER A 23 49.25 3.70 -33.98
C SER A 23 49.94 4.12 -32.67
N LYS A 24 49.47 5.19 -32.07
CA LYS A 24 49.90 5.62 -30.74
C LYS A 24 49.47 4.67 -29.62
N PHE A 25 48.49 3.77 -29.95
CA PHE A 25 47.99 2.77 -29.01
C PHE A 25 48.50 1.38 -29.36
N TRP A 26 48.66 0.58 -28.32
CA TRP A 26 48.89 -0.85 -28.48
C TRP A 26 47.58 -1.56 -28.72
N TYR A 27 47.59 -2.69 -29.37
CA TYR A 27 46.49 -3.58 -29.66
C TYR A 27 46.81 -4.97 -29.13
N ILE A 28 45.75 -5.64 -28.68
CA ILE A 28 45.81 -6.99 -28.14
C ILE A 28 45.01 -7.88 -29.09
N ASP A 29 45.65 -8.95 -29.58
CA ASP A 29 45.00 -10.03 -30.32
C ASP A 29 45.01 -11.28 -29.46
N TYR A 30 43.84 -11.78 -29.06
CA TYR A 30 43.71 -12.97 -28.24
C TYR A 30 42.58 -13.87 -28.72
N LYS A 31 42.63 -15.17 -28.39
CA LYS A 31 41.59 -16.13 -28.72
C LYS A 31 40.50 -16.07 -27.67
N THR A 32 39.24 -16.11 -28.10
CA THR A 32 38.10 -16.15 -27.20
C THR A 32 37.41 -17.49 -27.30
N GLY A 33 37.19 -18.15 -26.13
CA GLY A 33 36.31 -19.29 -25.96
C GLY A 33 36.63 -20.54 -26.76
N ALA A 34 35.81 -21.55 -26.62
CA ALA A 34 35.89 -22.83 -27.30
C ALA A 34 35.88 -22.73 -28.86
N ASP A 35 35.32 -21.64 -29.42
CA ASP A 35 35.25 -21.40 -30.86
C ASP A 35 36.60 -20.95 -31.47
N GLY A 36 37.60 -20.70 -30.65
CA GLY A 36 38.95 -20.30 -31.11
C GLY A 36 39.01 -18.97 -31.89
N GLN A 37 37.92 -18.20 -31.93
CA GLN A 37 37.87 -16.93 -32.64
C GLN A 37 38.83 -15.91 -32.05
N ARG A 38 39.58 -15.25 -32.95
CA ARG A 38 40.50 -14.16 -32.52
C ARG A 38 39.71 -12.84 -32.42
N LYS A 39 39.85 -12.18 -31.24
CA LYS A 39 39.37 -10.82 -31.01
C LYS A 39 40.49 -9.85 -30.87
N ARG A 40 40.35 -8.68 -31.51
CA ARG A 40 41.28 -7.56 -31.42
C ARG A 40 40.69 -6.47 -30.54
N VAL A 41 41.43 -6.11 -29.50
CA VAL A 41 41.05 -5.05 -28.55
C VAL A 41 42.09 -3.96 -28.56
N LYS A 42 41.68 -2.71 -28.57
CA LYS A 42 42.56 -1.55 -28.42
C LYS A 42 42.99 -1.46 -26.96
N GLY A 43 44.30 -1.46 -26.73
CA GLY A 43 44.91 -1.27 -25.41
C GLY A 43 45.22 0.19 -25.13
N PHE A 44 46.22 0.40 -24.30
CA PHE A 44 46.69 1.71 -23.83
C PHE A 44 47.84 2.25 -24.67
N LYS A 45 48.26 3.49 -24.41
CA LYS A 45 49.51 4.04 -24.98
C LYS A 45 50.74 3.36 -24.39
N ASP A 46 50.64 2.93 -23.11
CA ASP A 46 51.67 2.21 -22.41
C ASP A 46 51.62 0.70 -22.69
N LYS A 47 52.80 0.12 -22.96
CA LYS A 47 52.96 -1.30 -23.28
C LYS A 47 52.67 -2.20 -22.05
N THR A 48 53.16 -1.76 -20.89
CA THR A 48 53.02 -2.54 -19.64
C THR A 48 51.57 -2.63 -19.20
N ALA A 49 50.83 -1.51 -19.22
CA ALA A 49 49.43 -1.50 -18.92
C ALA A 49 48.63 -2.34 -19.93
N THR A 50 49.05 -2.33 -21.22
CA THR A 50 48.43 -3.18 -22.25
C THR A 50 48.74 -4.65 -22.03
N ALA A 51 49.93 -5.01 -21.55
CA ALA A 51 50.29 -6.39 -21.22
C ALA A 51 49.44 -6.91 -20.03
N GLN A 52 49.22 -6.08 -19.02
CA GLN A 52 48.36 -6.42 -17.89
C GLN A 52 46.91 -6.65 -18.36
N LEU A 53 46.40 -5.80 -19.26
CA LEU A 53 45.09 -6.00 -19.86
C LEU A 53 45.00 -7.28 -20.71
N ALA A 54 46.07 -7.60 -21.45
CA ALA A 54 46.16 -8.81 -22.27
C ALA A 54 46.10 -10.08 -21.40
N ALA A 55 46.90 -10.13 -20.34
CA ALA A 55 46.89 -11.23 -19.37
C ALA A 55 45.50 -11.40 -18.70
N LYS A 56 44.85 -10.30 -18.38
CA LYS A 56 43.48 -10.34 -17.85
C LYS A 56 42.47 -10.92 -18.83
N LEU A 57 42.53 -10.50 -20.09
CA LEU A 57 41.62 -10.98 -21.15
C LEU A 57 41.87 -12.45 -21.46
N GLU A 58 43.11 -12.88 -21.45
CA GLU A 58 43.49 -14.28 -21.68
C GLU A 58 42.96 -15.17 -20.53
N ARG A 59 43.20 -14.78 -19.27
CA ARG A 59 42.67 -15.49 -18.10
C ARG A 59 41.12 -15.55 -18.11
N GLU A 60 40.46 -14.48 -18.52
CA GLU A 60 38.99 -14.47 -18.66
C GLU A 60 38.53 -15.45 -19.75
N ALA A 61 39.27 -15.58 -20.86
CA ALA A 61 39.00 -16.55 -21.92
C ALA A 61 39.18 -17.99 -21.46
N GLU A 62 40.28 -18.27 -20.75
CA GLU A 62 40.56 -19.60 -20.15
C GLU A 62 39.48 -20.02 -19.15
N LEU A 63 39.03 -19.09 -18.29
CA LEU A 63 37.92 -19.35 -17.34
C LEU A 63 36.59 -19.62 -18.09
N ALA A 64 36.35 -18.91 -19.18
CA ALA A 64 35.16 -19.14 -20.01
C ALA A 64 35.20 -20.52 -20.70
N ASP A 65 36.39 -20.96 -21.18
CA ASP A 65 36.60 -22.27 -21.76
C ASP A 65 36.40 -23.39 -20.73
N ALA A 66 36.81 -23.15 -19.48
CA ALA A 66 36.57 -24.06 -18.36
C ALA A 66 35.10 -24.04 -17.85
N GLY A 67 34.19 -23.31 -18.51
CA GLY A 67 32.80 -23.18 -18.09
C GLY A 67 32.58 -22.26 -16.86
N ILE A 68 33.63 -21.60 -16.38
CA ILE A 68 33.56 -20.65 -15.24
C ILE A 68 33.24 -19.25 -15.79
N VAL A 69 31.99 -19.05 -16.18
CA VAL A 69 31.53 -17.77 -16.69
C VAL A 69 30.97 -16.92 -15.55
N ASP A 70 31.49 -15.70 -15.39
CA ASP A 70 30.86 -14.72 -14.54
C ASP A 70 29.55 -14.20 -15.17
N LYS A 71 28.46 -14.89 -14.86
CA LYS A 71 27.13 -14.58 -15.39
C LYS A 71 26.65 -13.15 -15.07
N TYR A 72 27.23 -12.50 -14.10
CA TYR A 72 26.87 -11.14 -13.68
C TYR A 72 27.71 -10.04 -14.35
N LYS A 73 28.76 -10.38 -15.10
CA LYS A 73 29.70 -9.40 -15.70
C LYS A 73 28.99 -8.40 -16.60
N ALA A 74 28.13 -8.88 -17.49
CA ALA A 74 27.35 -8.03 -18.40
C ALA A 74 26.45 -7.05 -17.61
N HIS A 75 25.80 -7.55 -16.57
CA HIS A 75 24.90 -6.73 -15.74
C HIS A 75 25.65 -5.69 -14.89
N ARG A 76 26.85 -6.00 -14.41
CA ARG A 76 27.68 -5.02 -13.68
C ARG A 76 28.16 -3.87 -14.55
N LEU A 77 28.37 -4.10 -15.83
CA LEU A 77 28.79 -3.06 -16.81
C LEU A 77 27.63 -2.22 -17.33
N ARG A 78 26.42 -2.75 -17.25
CA ARG A 78 25.19 -2.10 -17.74
C ARG A 78 24.84 -0.89 -16.88
N PRO A 79 24.40 0.24 -17.49
CA PRO A 79 23.93 1.40 -16.73
C PRO A 79 22.79 1.06 -15.78
N LEU A 80 22.82 1.61 -14.55
CA LEU A 80 21.81 1.33 -13.53
C LEU A 80 20.41 1.82 -13.95
N LEU A 81 20.35 2.90 -14.74
CA LEU A 81 19.09 3.41 -15.29
C LEU A 81 18.34 2.38 -16.13
N GLU A 82 19.05 1.58 -16.94
CA GLU A 82 18.43 0.51 -17.74
C GLU A 82 17.86 -0.60 -16.85
N HIS A 83 18.56 -0.95 -15.76
CA HIS A 83 18.05 -1.87 -14.76
C HIS A 83 16.78 -1.33 -14.08
N LEU A 84 16.74 -0.02 -13.80
CA LEU A 84 15.57 0.64 -13.21
C LEU A 84 14.37 0.64 -14.18
N GLU A 85 14.60 0.83 -15.48
CA GLU A 85 13.53 0.77 -16.49
C GLU A 85 12.97 -0.66 -16.63
N ASP A 86 13.84 -1.68 -16.61
CA ASP A 86 13.39 -3.06 -16.61
C ASP A 86 12.61 -3.41 -15.34
N PHE A 87 13.06 -2.90 -14.17
CA PHE A 87 12.32 -3.02 -12.92
C PHE A 87 10.95 -2.35 -13.00
N ARG A 88 10.86 -1.16 -13.61
CA ARG A 88 9.59 -0.48 -13.84
C ARG A 88 8.63 -1.35 -14.64
N LYS A 89 9.14 -1.96 -15.75
CA LYS A 89 8.34 -2.88 -16.57
C LYS A 89 7.88 -4.10 -15.77
N SER A 90 8.74 -4.67 -14.91
CA SER A 90 8.40 -5.83 -14.06
C SER A 90 7.35 -5.50 -13.00
N LEU A 91 7.30 -4.25 -12.51
CA LEU A 91 6.28 -3.82 -11.55
C LEU A 91 4.89 -3.64 -12.18
N GLY A 92 4.82 -3.46 -13.50
CA GLY A 92 3.61 -3.06 -14.21
C GLY A 92 3.20 -1.61 -13.89
N ASP A 93 3.00 -0.79 -14.91
CA ASP A 93 2.70 0.65 -14.74
C ASP A 93 1.26 0.95 -14.28
N THR A 94 0.44 -0.07 -14.06
CA THR A 94 -0.99 0.07 -13.81
C THR A 94 -1.31 0.60 -12.41
N THR A 95 -0.49 0.30 -11.41
CA THR A 95 -0.81 0.63 -10.02
C THR A 95 -0.08 1.89 -9.54
N LYS A 96 -0.77 2.69 -8.70
CA LYS A 96 -0.15 3.83 -8.01
C LYS A 96 1.06 3.39 -7.18
N HIS A 97 1.00 2.21 -6.57
CA HIS A 97 2.09 1.66 -5.76
C HIS A 97 3.35 1.40 -6.59
N ALA A 98 3.22 0.75 -7.76
CA ALA A 98 4.33 0.51 -8.67
C ALA A 98 5.02 1.82 -9.09
N ARG A 99 4.22 2.81 -9.51
CA ARG A 99 4.73 4.13 -9.89
C ARG A 99 5.44 4.86 -8.74
N CYS A 100 4.90 4.79 -7.52
CA CYS A 100 5.53 5.39 -6.34
C CYS A 100 6.83 4.67 -5.97
N THR A 101 6.87 3.34 -6.03
CA THR A 101 8.06 2.54 -5.76
C THR A 101 9.18 2.88 -6.74
N TYR A 102 8.90 2.85 -8.04
CA TYR A 102 9.88 3.25 -9.06
C TYR A 102 10.41 4.67 -8.85
N LYS A 103 9.51 5.65 -8.67
CA LYS A 103 9.91 7.05 -8.43
C LYS A 103 10.77 7.22 -7.19
N ALA A 104 10.47 6.50 -6.11
CA ALA A 104 11.25 6.55 -4.88
C ALA A 104 12.68 6.02 -5.09
N VAL A 105 12.83 4.85 -5.73
CA VAL A 105 14.15 4.28 -6.02
C VAL A 105 14.93 5.20 -6.95
N LYS A 106 14.32 5.62 -8.06
CA LYS A 106 14.99 6.50 -9.03
C LYS A 106 15.47 7.78 -8.39
N LYS A 107 14.60 8.50 -7.64
CA LYS A 107 14.95 9.76 -6.96
C LYS A 107 16.14 9.57 -6.01
N ALA A 108 16.12 8.50 -5.20
CA ALA A 108 17.18 8.26 -4.23
C ALA A 108 18.50 7.85 -4.89
N PHE A 109 18.45 7.02 -5.93
CA PHE A 109 19.65 6.56 -6.62
C PHE A 109 20.30 7.66 -7.46
N ASP A 110 19.49 8.50 -8.12
CA ASP A 110 19.98 9.69 -8.82
C ASP A 110 20.68 10.66 -7.84
N ALA A 111 20.07 10.92 -6.68
CA ALA A 111 20.65 11.77 -5.65
C ALA A 111 21.94 11.21 -5.05
N CYS A 112 22.04 9.87 -4.91
CA CYS A 112 23.25 9.18 -4.46
C CYS A 112 24.32 9.03 -5.54
N LYS A 113 24.04 9.44 -6.79
CA LYS A 113 24.90 9.28 -7.97
C LYS A 113 25.31 7.82 -8.23
N PHE A 114 24.35 6.90 -8.13
CA PHE A 114 24.56 5.51 -8.46
C PHE A 114 24.33 5.30 -9.96
N TYR A 115 25.40 5.05 -10.71
CA TYR A 115 25.35 4.88 -12.16
C TYR A 115 25.43 3.41 -12.59
N ARG A 116 26.02 2.55 -11.75
CA ARG A 116 26.18 1.11 -11.97
C ARG A 116 25.80 0.33 -10.72
N TRP A 117 25.57 -0.96 -10.88
CA TRP A 117 25.26 -1.83 -9.74
C TRP A 117 26.29 -1.75 -8.60
N GLY A 118 27.58 -1.71 -8.92
CA GLY A 118 28.65 -1.63 -7.94
C GLY A 118 28.70 -0.33 -7.14
N ASP A 119 28.02 0.72 -7.59
CA ASP A 119 27.97 2.02 -6.88
C ASP A 119 26.98 2.01 -5.73
N ILE A 120 26.06 1.03 -5.71
CA ILE A 120 24.99 0.97 -4.70
C ILE A 120 25.62 0.65 -3.34
N SER A 121 25.61 1.64 -2.46
CA SER A 121 26.12 1.56 -1.11
C SER A 121 25.01 1.83 -0.09
N ALA A 122 24.85 0.92 0.87
CA ALA A 122 23.90 1.08 1.96
C ALA A 122 24.16 2.35 2.78
N SER A 123 25.44 2.66 3.05
CA SER A 123 25.83 3.85 3.81
C SER A 123 25.49 5.15 3.07
N LYS A 124 25.80 5.24 1.76
CA LYS A 124 25.43 6.42 0.95
C LYS A 124 23.92 6.60 0.85
N PHE A 125 23.19 5.49 0.65
CA PHE A 125 21.73 5.51 0.59
C PHE A 125 21.09 5.98 1.90
N LEU A 126 21.53 5.46 3.05
CA LEU A 126 21.06 5.90 4.36
C LEU A 126 21.49 7.35 4.65
N GLY A 127 22.72 7.73 4.30
CA GLY A 127 23.19 9.11 4.42
C GLY A 127 22.25 10.09 3.73
N TYR A 128 21.90 9.83 2.47
CA TYR A 128 20.92 10.63 1.73
C TYR A 128 19.57 10.70 2.44
N LEU A 129 19.01 9.56 2.87
CA LEU A 129 17.71 9.53 3.55
C LEU A 129 17.74 10.29 4.88
N ASN A 130 18.84 10.19 5.64
CA ASN A 130 19.00 10.92 6.89
C ASN A 130 19.13 12.43 6.66
N THR A 131 19.82 12.87 5.61
CA THR A 131 19.85 14.27 5.20
C THR A 131 18.46 14.77 4.85
N GLN A 132 17.72 14.02 4.01
CA GLN A 132 16.33 14.37 3.68
C GLN A 132 15.40 14.39 4.90
N LYS A 133 15.65 13.55 5.91
CA LYS A 133 14.89 13.57 7.16
C LYS A 133 15.14 14.83 7.97
N LYS A 134 16.39 15.31 8.01
CA LYS A 134 16.78 16.53 8.74
C LYS A 134 16.34 17.81 8.02
N GLU A 135 16.64 17.93 6.74
CA GLU A 135 16.44 19.16 5.95
C GLU A 135 15.00 19.34 5.48
N CYS A 136 14.32 18.22 5.13
CA CYS A 136 13.00 18.26 4.53
C CYS A 136 11.90 17.72 5.45
N ASP A 137 12.17 17.57 6.75
CA ASP A 137 11.24 17.02 7.74
C ASP A 137 10.52 15.75 7.23
N MET A 138 11.29 14.83 6.60
CA MET A 138 10.75 13.59 6.07
C MET A 138 10.19 12.71 7.18
N SER A 139 8.94 12.27 7.05
CA SER A 139 8.33 11.38 8.04
C SER A 139 9.01 10.00 8.07
N GLN A 140 9.03 9.33 9.23
CA GLN A 140 9.53 7.95 9.37
C GLN A 140 8.84 6.98 8.38
N ARG A 141 7.55 7.20 8.10
CA ARG A 141 6.82 6.40 7.11
C ARG A 141 7.36 6.59 5.69
N THR A 142 7.67 7.83 5.31
CA THR A 142 8.27 8.14 4.01
C THR A 142 9.69 7.57 3.92
N PHE A 143 10.50 7.74 4.96
CA PHE A 143 11.82 7.12 5.07
C PHE A 143 11.74 5.60 4.84
N ASN A 144 10.87 4.91 5.57
CA ASN A 144 10.65 3.47 5.41
C ASN A 144 10.15 3.08 4.02
N ALA A 145 9.38 3.94 3.35
CA ALA A 145 8.95 3.70 1.97
C ALA A 145 10.14 3.69 1.00
N TYR A 146 11.09 4.63 1.15
CA TYR A 146 12.33 4.64 0.36
C TYR A 146 13.18 3.40 0.63
N VAL A 147 13.38 3.04 1.90
CA VAL A 147 14.14 1.83 2.27
C VAL A 147 13.50 0.58 1.66
N LYS A 148 12.18 0.42 1.77
CA LYS A 148 11.47 -0.71 1.17
C LYS A 148 11.60 -0.75 -0.34
N ALA A 149 11.46 0.40 -1.00
CA ALA A 149 11.58 0.52 -2.45
C ALA A 149 12.99 0.14 -2.95
N GLY A 150 14.06 0.65 -2.31
CA GLY A 150 15.44 0.29 -2.62
C GLY A 150 15.72 -1.21 -2.43
N LYS A 151 15.27 -1.77 -1.30
CA LYS A 151 15.37 -3.22 -1.04
C LYS A 151 14.61 -4.04 -2.08
N GLN A 152 13.42 -3.61 -2.49
CA GLN A 152 12.60 -4.30 -3.49
C GLN A 152 13.30 -4.34 -4.85
N PHE A 153 13.89 -3.22 -5.29
CA PHE A 153 14.69 -3.18 -6.51
C PHE A 153 15.88 -4.13 -6.46
N CYS A 154 16.68 -4.07 -5.38
CA CYS A 154 17.85 -4.94 -5.25
C CYS A 154 17.46 -6.43 -5.15
N LYS A 155 16.36 -6.74 -4.45
CA LYS A 155 15.83 -8.11 -4.37
C LYS A 155 15.39 -8.62 -5.75
N TRP A 156 14.67 -7.77 -6.51
CA TRP A 156 14.28 -8.10 -7.88
C TRP A 156 15.50 -8.39 -8.76
N ALA A 157 16.54 -7.55 -8.70
CA ALA A 157 17.74 -7.76 -9.51
C ALA A 157 18.47 -9.08 -9.18
N VAL A 158 18.45 -9.51 -7.92
CA VAL A 158 18.99 -10.82 -7.50
C VAL A 158 18.10 -11.96 -8.03
N GLN A 159 16.77 -11.83 -7.91
CA GLN A 159 15.81 -12.83 -8.40
C GLN A 159 15.86 -12.97 -9.93
N ASP A 160 16.10 -11.87 -10.65
CA ASP A 160 16.26 -11.82 -12.10
C ASP A 160 17.72 -12.13 -12.55
N GLN A 161 18.52 -12.72 -11.65
CA GLN A 161 19.89 -13.16 -11.91
C GLN A 161 20.82 -12.07 -12.47
N ARG A 162 20.63 -10.81 -12.09
CA ARG A 162 21.49 -9.67 -12.49
C ARG A 162 22.62 -9.42 -11.50
N ALA A 163 22.46 -9.90 -10.28
CA ALA A 163 23.45 -9.77 -9.22
C ALA A 163 23.42 -11.00 -8.30
N ALA A 164 24.53 -11.32 -7.66
CA ALA A 164 24.64 -12.43 -6.73
C ALA A 164 23.89 -12.14 -5.41
N GLU A 165 24.00 -10.90 -4.92
CA GLU A 165 23.45 -10.49 -3.63
C GLU A 165 22.90 -9.05 -3.68
N SER A 166 22.06 -8.73 -2.71
CA SER A 166 21.47 -7.40 -2.58
C SER A 166 22.31 -6.52 -1.66
N PRO A 167 22.87 -5.40 -2.16
CA PRO A 167 23.69 -4.49 -1.34
C PRO A 167 22.88 -3.78 -0.25
N LEU A 168 21.55 -3.78 -0.33
CA LEU A 168 20.65 -3.13 0.64
C LEU A 168 19.90 -4.12 1.54
N GLN A 169 20.26 -5.43 1.52
CA GLN A 169 19.49 -6.46 2.24
C GLN A 169 19.44 -6.24 3.75
N HIS A 170 20.54 -5.75 4.35
CA HIS A 170 20.66 -5.57 5.79
C HIS A 170 19.99 -4.30 6.33
N LEU A 171 19.52 -3.41 5.43
CA LEU A 171 18.84 -2.20 5.88
C LEU A 171 17.54 -2.54 6.61
N LYS A 172 17.38 -1.94 7.79
CA LYS A 172 16.15 -2.06 8.60
C LYS A 172 15.29 -0.81 8.45
N CYS A 173 13.98 -1.01 8.49
CA CYS A 173 13.04 0.09 8.61
C CYS A 173 13.08 0.64 10.04
N GLU A 174 12.92 1.96 10.19
CA GLU A 174 12.75 2.57 11.50
C GLU A 174 11.40 2.18 12.12
N THR A 175 11.38 2.02 13.44
CA THR A 175 10.14 1.86 14.19
C THR A 175 9.38 3.18 14.15
N ILE A 176 8.10 3.13 13.77
CA ILE A 176 7.26 4.34 13.71
C ILE A 176 6.79 4.68 15.13
N THR A 177 7.48 5.60 15.77
CA THR A 177 7.17 6.06 17.14
C THR A 177 6.22 7.25 17.15
N ARG A 178 6.23 8.09 16.11
CA ARG A 178 5.36 9.26 15.97
C ARG A 178 4.50 9.20 14.74
N ARG A 179 3.18 9.30 14.90
CA ARG A 179 2.26 9.56 13.79
C ARG A 179 2.26 11.07 13.54
N LYS A 180 2.70 11.51 12.38
CA LYS A 180 2.74 12.93 12.00
C LYS A 180 1.36 13.58 11.93
N ARG A 181 0.30 12.79 11.75
CA ARG A 181 -1.10 13.21 11.75
C ARG A 181 -1.93 12.22 12.56
N THR A 182 -2.44 12.65 13.67
CA THR A 182 -3.48 11.98 14.43
C THR A 182 -4.81 12.57 14.02
N ARG A 183 -5.86 11.75 13.89
CA ARG A 183 -7.21 12.23 13.60
C ARG A 183 -7.99 12.32 14.88
N ARG A 184 -8.85 13.36 14.96
CA ARG A 184 -9.87 13.46 16.00
C ARG A 184 -11.21 12.96 15.50
N ALA A 185 -12.11 12.64 16.42
CA ALA A 185 -13.54 12.58 16.19
C ALA A 185 -14.15 13.93 16.61
N LEU A 186 -15.26 14.29 16.02
CA LEU A 186 -16.10 15.42 16.43
C LEU A 186 -17.11 14.95 17.45
N GLU A 187 -17.51 15.86 18.32
CA GLU A 187 -18.65 15.64 19.20
C GLU A 187 -19.95 15.63 18.37
N LEU A 188 -21.02 15.05 18.94
CA LEU A 188 -22.27 14.87 18.21
C LEU A 188 -22.88 16.19 17.74
N ASP A 189 -22.76 17.23 18.54
CA ASP A 189 -23.28 18.56 18.22
C ASP A 189 -22.41 19.28 17.17
N GLU A 190 -21.09 19.08 17.18
CA GLU A 190 -20.21 19.55 16.11
C GLU A 190 -20.57 18.91 14.75
N ILE A 191 -20.89 17.61 14.74
CA ILE A 191 -21.33 16.91 13.50
C ILE A 191 -22.67 17.46 13.02
N ARG A 192 -23.62 17.63 13.91
CA ARG A 192 -24.94 18.20 13.58
C ARG A 192 -24.81 19.61 13.04
N GLY A 193 -23.97 20.43 13.68
CA GLY A 193 -23.66 21.78 13.24
C GLY A 193 -23.01 21.78 11.84
N LEU A 194 -22.00 20.92 11.62
CA LEU A 194 -21.35 20.77 10.31
C LEU A 194 -22.38 20.43 9.22
N LEU A 195 -23.24 19.45 9.45
CA LEU A 195 -24.24 19.03 8.47
C LEU A 195 -25.25 20.14 8.17
N ALA A 196 -25.79 20.80 9.19
CA ALA A 196 -26.77 21.87 9.04
C ALA A 196 -26.17 23.09 8.31
N THR A 197 -24.98 23.55 8.71
CA THR A 197 -24.29 24.68 8.07
C THR A 197 -23.91 24.33 6.61
N THR A 198 -23.39 23.11 6.38
CA THR A 198 -23.04 22.67 5.02
C THR A 198 -24.29 22.60 4.13
N GLN A 199 -25.42 22.14 4.64
CA GLN A 199 -26.67 22.04 3.89
C GLN A 199 -27.16 23.41 3.39
N ALA A 200 -27.01 24.45 4.21
CA ALA A 200 -27.38 25.82 3.88
C ALA A 200 -26.33 26.54 3.01
N ALA A 201 -25.11 26.01 2.91
CA ALA A 201 -24.01 26.64 2.22
C ALA A 201 -24.17 26.67 0.67
N PRO A 202 -23.57 27.66 -0.03
CA PRO A 202 -23.65 27.74 -1.49
C PRO A 202 -22.97 26.55 -2.18
N GLU A 203 -23.19 26.42 -3.48
CA GLU A 203 -22.54 25.44 -4.32
C GLU A 203 -21.02 25.64 -4.30
N ARG A 204 -20.27 24.57 -4.04
CA ARG A 204 -18.81 24.52 -4.04
C ARG A 204 -18.33 23.16 -4.55
N PHE A 205 -17.20 23.14 -5.25
CA PHE A 205 -16.58 21.91 -5.77
C PHE A 205 -17.50 21.10 -6.72
N GLY A 206 -18.51 21.76 -7.34
CA GLY A 206 -19.47 21.13 -8.23
C GLY A 206 -20.54 20.30 -7.50
N LEU A 207 -20.79 20.61 -6.22
CA LEU A 207 -21.84 20.05 -5.36
C LEU A 207 -22.58 21.18 -4.63
N THR A 208 -23.88 21.10 -4.58
CA THR A 208 -24.70 21.98 -3.73
C THR A 208 -24.39 21.73 -2.25
N GLY A 209 -24.75 22.64 -1.37
CA GLY A 209 -24.60 22.45 0.07
C GLY A 209 -25.34 21.20 0.56
N TYR A 210 -26.55 20.99 0.07
CA TYR A 210 -27.35 19.80 0.35
C TYR A 210 -26.66 18.50 -0.07
N GLU A 211 -26.11 18.46 -1.29
CA GLU A 211 -25.37 17.28 -1.77
C GLU A 211 -24.13 16.97 -0.93
N ARG A 212 -23.41 18.00 -0.47
CA ARG A 212 -22.24 17.82 0.40
C ARG A 212 -22.64 17.31 1.78
N ALA A 213 -23.70 17.87 2.37
CA ALA A 213 -24.21 17.44 3.67
C ALA A 213 -24.66 15.97 3.62
N LEU A 214 -25.41 15.59 2.58
CA LEU A 214 -25.87 14.22 2.36
C LEU A 214 -24.69 13.25 2.13
N LEU A 215 -23.66 13.68 1.39
CA LEU A 215 -22.42 12.92 1.19
C LEU A 215 -21.67 12.71 2.52
N TYR A 216 -21.58 13.73 3.37
CA TYR A 216 -20.93 13.62 4.68
C TYR A 216 -21.70 12.70 5.61
N ARG A 217 -23.04 12.85 5.64
CA ARG A 217 -23.91 11.97 6.41
C ARG A 217 -23.75 10.51 6.01
N LEU A 218 -23.81 10.21 4.70
CA LEU A 218 -23.57 8.86 4.18
C LEU A 218 -22.18 8.35 4.57
N ALA A 219 -21.14 9.21 4.49
CA ALA A 219 -19.77 8.83 4.87
C ALA A 219 -19.63 8.50 6.37
N VAL A 220 -20.31 9.24 7.25
CA VAL A 220 -20.32 9.01 8.69
C VAL A 220 -21.11 7.76 9.05
N GLU A 221 -22.27 7.53 8.44
CA GLU A 221 -23.13 6.38 8.77
C GLU A 221 -22.57 5.04 8.23
N THR A 222 -21.93 5.05 7.07
CA THR A 222 -21.43 3.82 6.42
C THR A 222 -19.94 3.59 6.61
N GLY A 223 -19.18 4.62 6.98
CA GLY A 223 -17.72 4.56 7.06
C GLY A 223 -17.04 4.33 5.70
N LEU A 224 -17.69 4.58 4.58
CA LEU A 224 -17.13 4.42 3.24
C LEU A 224 -15.94 5.35 3.00
N ARG A 225 -14.96 4.89 2.23
CA ARG A 225 -13.81 5.70 1.84
C ARG A 225 -14.18 6.66 0.71
N ALA A 226 -13.48 7.80 0.62
CA ALA A 226 -13.70 8.78 -0.45
C ALA A 226 -13.67 8.16 -1.87
N SER A 227 -12.79 7.18 -2.11
CA SER A 227 -12.71 6.47 -3.39
C SER A 227 -13.90 5.54 -3.63
N GLU A 228 -14.43 4.95 -2.59
CA GLU A 228 -15.61 4.09 -2.62
C GLU A 228 -16.87 4.96 -2.86
N LEU A 229 -17.03 6.04 -2.11
CA LEU A 229 -18.12 7.02 -2.33
C LEU A 229 -18.12 7.58 -3.75
N ARG A 230 -16.94 7.87 -4.32
CA ARG A 230 -16.82 8.35 -5.70
C ARG A 230 -17.25 7.32 -6.74
N SER A 231 -17.15 6.05 -6.41
CA SER A 231 -17.48 4.96 -7.33
C SER A 231 -18.94 4.52 -7.27
N LEU A 232 -19.72 5.05 -6.31
CA LEU A 232 -21.14 4.72 -6.19
C LEU A 232 -21.94 5.30 -7.36
N THR A 233 -22.81 4.49 -7.89
CA THR A 233 -23.88 4.87 -8.82
C THR A 233 -25.23 4.77 -8.11
N VAL A 234 -26.28 5.29 -8.71
CA VAL A 234 -27.64 5.13 -8.16
C VAL A 234 -27.99 3.66 -8.01
N SER A 235 -27.60 2.81 -8.96
CA SER A 235 -27.80 1.35 -8.91
C SER A 235 -26.99 0.64 -7.80
N SER A 236 -26.08 1.33 -7.12
CA SER A 236 -25.38 0.78 -5.94
C SER A 236 -26.26 0.73 -4.69
N PHE A 237 -27.45 1.38 -4.73
CA PHE A 237 -28.37 1.47 -3.61
C PHE A 237 -29.58 0.58 -3.84
N ASP A 238 -29.90 -0.24 -2.86
CA ASP A 238 -31.16 -0.96 -2.76
C ASP A 238 -31.98 -0.32 -1.63
N PHE A 239 -32.97 0.48 -2.02
CA PHE A 239 -33.81 1.21 -1.08
C PHE A 239 -34.86 0.32 -0.38
N ALA A 240 -35.28 -0.78 -1.01
CA ALA A 240 -36.20 -1.76 -0.41
C ALA A 240 -35.49 -2.51 0.72
N ALA A 241 -34.26 -3.00 0.46
CA ALA A 241 -33.44 -3.62 1.46
C ALA A 241 -32.68 -2.63 2.37
N ARG A 242 -32.72 -1.34 2.05
CA ARG A 242 -31.98 -0.27 2.73
C ARG A 242 -30.49 -0.58 2.83
N THR A 243 -29.87 -0.85 1.68
CA THR A 243 -28.45 -1.18 1.62
C THR A 243 -27.73 -0.40 0.51
N VAL A 244 -26.40 -0.25 0.69
CA VAL A 244 -25.49 0.26 -0.33
C VAL A 244 -24.40 -0.75 -0.58
N THR A 245 -24.14 -1.09 -1.84
CA THR A 245 -23.14 -2.08 -2.24
C THR A 245 -21.95 -1.42 -2.94
N VAL A 246 -20.75 -1.73 -2.47
CA VAL A 246 -19.49 -1.33 -3.11
C VAL A 246 -18.89 -2.55 -3.79
N THR A 247 -18.72 -2.48 -5.11
CA THR A 247 -18.17 -3.56 -5.90
C THR A 247 -16.71 -3.88 -5.56
N ALA A 248 -16.29 -5.12 -5.74
CA ALA A 248 -14.93 -5.57 -5.46
C ALA A 248 -13.84 -4.76 -6.21
N ALA A 249 -14.14 -4.32 -7.44
CA ALA A 249 -13.22 -3.51 -8.26
C ALA A 249 -12.86 -2.18 -7.59
N ASN A 250 -13.81 -1.55 -6.90
CA ASN A 250 -13.68 -0.25 -6.26
C ASN A 250 -13.28 -0.33 -4.79
N ALA A 251 -13.38 -1.51 -4.18
CA ALA A 251 -12.99 -1.73 -2.80
C ALA A 251 -11.48 -1.92 -2.65
N LYS A 252 -10.86 -1.26 -1.65
CA LYS A 252 -9.42 -1.36 -1.38
C LYS A 252 -8.96 -2.80 -1.11
N ASN A 253 -9.80 -3.62 -0.51
CA ASN A 253 -9.54 -5.02 -0.17
C ASN A 253 -9.97 -6.00 -1.28
N LYS A 254 -10.42 -5.48 -2.45
CA LYS A 254 -10.92 -6.27 -3.59
C LYS A 254 -12.02 -7.27 -3.22
N ARG A 255 -12.82 -6.94 -2.21
CA ARG A 255 -14.00 -7.70 -1.80
C ARG A 255 -15.21 -6.79 -1.88
N GLU A 256 -16.26 -7.29 -2.47
CA GLU A 256 -17.57 -6.63 -2.45
C GLU A 256 -18.03 -6.46 -1.00
N GLY A 257 -18.78 -5.40 -0.76
CA GLY A 257 -19.32 -5.13 0.57
C GLY A 257 -20.64 -4.42 0.49
N THR A 258 -21.65 -5.04 1.05
CA THR A 258 -22.98 -4.47 1.24
C THR A 258 -23.11 -3.95 2.66
N LEU A 259 -23.56 -2.71 2.80
CA LEU A 259 -23.67 -2.00 4.08
C LEU A 259 -25.12 -1.56 4.29
N PRO A 260 -25.65 -1.68 5.52
CA PRO A 260 -26.98 -1.18 5.85
C PRO A 260 -27.01 0.35 5.85
N LEU A 261 -28.15 0.91 5.49
CA LEU A 261 -28.49 2.33 5.58
C LEU A 261 -29.54 2.56 6.66
N ARG A 262 -29.44 3.69 7.33
CA ARG A 262 -30.52 4.15 8.21
C ARG A 262 -31.78 4.42 7.39
N ALA A 263 -32.95 4.20 7.97
CA ALA A 263 -34.23 4.36 7.25
C ALA A 263 -34.45 5.78 6.74
N ASP A 264 -34.13 6.77 7.56
CA ASP A 264 -34.25 8.20 7.23
C ASP A 264 -33.27 8.60 6.10
N THR A 265 -32.01 8.15 6.18
CA THR A 265 -30.99 8.40 5.14
C THR A 265 -31.36 7.70 3.82
N ALA A 266 -31.89 6.48 3.88
CA ALA A 266 -32.33 5.77 2.68
C ALA A 266 -33.50 6.50 1.98
N ALA A 267 -34.48 6.98 2.74
CA ALA A 267 -35.60 7.75 2.19
C ALA A 267 -35.12 9.06 1.55
N GLU A 268 -34.24 9.79 2.22
CA GLU A 268 -33.64 11.04 1.71
C GLU A 268 -32.86 10.82 0.42
N LEU A 269 -32.02 9.79 0.39
CA LEU A 269 -31.26 9.40 -0.81
C LEU A 269 -32.15 8.96 -1.95
N GLN A 270 -33.23 8.23 -1.68
CA GLN A 270 -34.21 7.83 -2.67
C GLN A 270 -34.86 9.05 -3.33
N GLY A 271 -35.28 10.05 -2.53
CA GLY A 271 -35.79 11.30 -3.03
C GLY A 271 -34.77 12.08 -3.87
N PHE A 272 -33.52 12.16 -3.39
CA PHE A 272 -32.45 12.85 -4.09
C PHE A 272 -32.07 12.18 -5.43
N PHE A 273 -32.18 10.86 -5.54
CA PHE A 273 -31.88 10.14 -6.77
C PHE A 273 -33.11 9.98 -7.72
N ALA A 274 -34.31 10.42 -7.35
CA ALA A 274 -35.52 10.19 -8.13
C ALA A 274 -35.40 10.67 -9.59
N SER A 275 -34.64 11.72 -9.84
CA SER A 275 -34.39 12.27 -11.19
C SER A 275 -33.12 11.76 -11.87
N LYS A 276 -32.33 10.89 -11.22
CA LYS A 276 -31.04 10.41 -11.75
C LYS A 276 -31.22 9.05 -12.42
N LEU A 277 -30.47 8.84 -13.50
CA LEU A 277 -30.38 7.51 -14.13
C LEU A 277 -29.69 6.50 -13.21
N PRO A 278 -30.04 5.20 -13.26
CA PRO A 278 -29.42 4.16 -12.44
C PRO A 278 -27.89 4.06 -12.60
N THR A 279 -27.38 4.32 -13.80
CA THR A 279 -25.95 4.31 -14.12
C THR A 279 -25.21 5.60 -13.77
N ALA A 280 -25.95 6.66 -13.42
CA ALA A 280 -25.34 7.94 -13.04
C ALA A 280 -24.59 7.82 -11.72
N GLN A 281 -23.52 8.62 -11.58
CA GLN A 281 -22.81 8.73 -10.30
C GLN A 281 -23.77 9.26 -9.22
N ALA A 282 -23.76 8.59 -8.06
CA ALA A 282 -24.55 9.03 -6.91
C ALA A 282 -24.15 10.46 -6.49
N PHE A 283 -22.86 10.70 -6.38
CA PHE A 283 -22.29 12.01 -6.04
C PHE A 283 -21.04 12.30 -6.90
N LYS A 284 -20.86 13.56 -7.32
CA LYS A 284 -19.67 14.05 -8.01
C LYS A 284 -18.54 14.32 -7.01
N VAL A 285 -18.09 13.30 -6.28
CA VAL A 285 -17.09 13.45 -5.23
C VAL A 285 -15.78 14.01 -5.80
N PRO A 286 -15.28 15.19 -5.36
CA PRO A 286 -14.09 15.79 -5.91
C PRO A 286 -12.83 15.00 -5.54
N GLU A 287 -11.77 15.12 -6.36
CA GLU A 287 -10.49 14.47 -6.02
C GLU A 287 -9.89 14.99 -4.70
N LYS A 288 -10.04 16.30 -4.43
CA LYS A 288 -9.55 16.96 -3.22
C LYS A 288 -10.64 17.10 -2.15
N THR A 289 -11.12 15.97 -1.66
CA THR A 289 -12.15 15.94 -0.60
C THR A 289 -11.72 16.66 0.68
N ALA A 290 -10.41 16.76 0.95
CA ALA A 290 -9.91 17.48 2.11
C ALA A 290 -10.10 19.00 2.00
N ASP A 291 -9.98 19.56 0.79
CA ASP A 291 -10.18 21.02 0.57
C ASP A 291 -11.68 21.35 0.71
N MET A 292 -12.56 20.46 0.22
CA MET A 292 -14.02 20.60 0.36
C MET A 292 -14.43 20.59 1.85
N LEU A 293 -14.05 19.57 2.59
CA LEU A 293 -14.41 19.47 4.00
C LEU A 293 -13.82 20.61 4.84
N ARG A 294 -12.59 21.07 4.51
CA ARG A 294 -11.99 22.21 5.22
C ARG A 294 -12.78 23.49 5.07
N ALA A 295 -13.31 23.75 3.86
CA ALA A 295 -14.15 24.91 3.62
C ALA A 295 -15.46 24.85 4.42
N ASP A 296 -16.10 23.67 4.45
CA ASP A 296 -17.36 23.49 5.16
C ASP A 296 -17.16 23.49 6.70
N LEU A 297 -16.04 22.97 7.21
CA LEU A 297 -15.69 23.07 8.63
C LEU A 297 -15.46 24.52 9.06
N ALA A 298 -14.74 25.30 8.23
CA ALA A 298 -14.51 26.71 8.52
C ALA A 298 -15.84 27.50 8.59
N GLU A 299 -16.78 27.21 7.71
CA GLU A 299 -18.11 27.84 7.73
C GLU A 299 -18.94 27.42 8.94
N ALA A 300 -18.78 26.20 9.41
CA ALA A 300 -19.41 25.70 10.64
C ALA A 300 -18.70 26.17 11.93
N GLY A 301 -17.62 26.96 11.84
CA GLY A 301 -16.84 27.38 12.99
C GLY A 301 -16.04 26.27 13.67
N ILE A 302 -15.78 25.17 12.94
CA ILE A 302 -15.09 23.99 13.48
C ILE A 302 -13.66 23.97 12.95
N GLU A 303 -12.67 23.96 13.84
CA GLU A 303 -11.28 23.94 13.45
C GLU A 303 -10.87 22.60 12.79
N TYR A 304 -10.22 22.71 11.62
CA TYR A 304 -9.66 21.56 10.90
C TYR A 304 -8.54 20.86 11.68
N VAL A 305 -7.77 21.62 12.46
CA VAL A 305 -6.71 21.13 13.36
C VAL A 305 -7.02 21.66 14.75
N ASP A 306 -7.18 20.78 15.72
CA ASP A 306 -7.40 21.18 17.10
C ASP A 306 -6.10 21.60 17.81
N ASP A 307 -6.23 22.16 19.02
CA ASP A 307 -5.10 22.60 19.87
C ASP A 307 -4.06 21.51 20.14
N SER A 308 -4.48 20.25 20.09
CA SER A 308 -3.61 19.07 20.23
C SER A 308 -2.92 18.68 18.93
N GLY A 309 -3.10 19.42 17.83
CA GLY A 309 -2.57 19.14 16.51
C GLY A 309 -3.23 17.95 15.82
N ARG A 310 -4.40 17.49 16.27
CA ARG A 310 -5.17 16.43 15.63
C ARG A 310 -6.05 17.03 14.54
N VAL A 311 -6.19 16.31 13.42
CA VAL A 311 -6.91 16.80 12.23
C VAL A 311 -8.25 16.11 12.06
N PHE A 312 -9.23 16.83 11.51
CA PHE A 312 -10.47 16.25 11.01
C PHE A 312 -10.50 16.36 9.47
N ASP A 313 -9.86 15.40 8.79
CA ASP A 313 -9.87 15.30 7.32
C ASP A 313 -11.04 14.43 6.85
N PHE A 314 -11.31 14.38 5.53
CA PHE A 314 -12.40 13.58 4.97
C PHE A 314 -12.35 12.09 5.38
N HIS A 315 -11.16 11.54 5.63
CA HIS A 315 -11.03 10.18 6.12
C HIS A 315 -11.36 10.05 7.62
N ALA A 316 -11.37 11.17 8.36
CA ALA A 316 -11.83 11.18 9.75
C ALA A 316 -13.32 10.87 9.87
N LEU A 317 -14.15 11.15 8.84
CA LEU A 317 -15.57 10.73 8.80
C LEU A 317 -15.74 9.22 9.01
N ARG A 318 -14.82 8.41 8.47
CA ARG A 318 -14.82 6.96 8.72
C ARG A 318 -14.41 6.62 10.17
N GLY A 319 -13.47 7.39 10.74
CA GLY A 319 -13.13 7.30 12.16
C GLY A 319 -14.31 7.67 13.03
N GLN A 320 -15.06 8.70 12.60
CA GLN A 320 -16.31 9.15 13.24
C GLN A 320 -17.38 8.04 13.27
N CYS A 321 -17.55 7.34 12.15
CA CYS A 321 -18.43 6.16 12.12
C CYS A 321 -18.03 5.13 13.19
N ALA A 322 -16.73 4.85 13.31
CA ALA A 322 -16.22 3.92 14.31
C ALA A 322 -16.51 4.39 15.74
N SER A 323 -16.31 5.69 16.01
CA SER A 323 -16.57 6.29 17.32
C SER A 323 -18.07 6.27 17.67
N LEU A 324 -18.94 6.59 16.72
CA LEU A 324 -20.40 6.52 16.92
C LEU A 324 -20.89 5.08 17.15
N LEU A 325 -20.36 4.09 16.43
CA LEU A 325 -20.65 2.69 16.68
C LEU A 325 -20.17 2.23 18.06
N ALA A 326 -19.02 2.72 18.50
CA ALA A 326 -18.53 2.44 19.85
C ALA A 326 -19.45 3.08 20.92
N ALA A 327 -19.81 4.34 20.73
CA ALA A 327 -20.70 5.06 21.65
C ALA A 327 -22.12 4.45 21.72
N SER A 328 -22.59 3.81 20.63
CA SER A 328 -23.87 3.09 20.60
C SER A 328 -23.81 1.71 21.27
N GLY A 329 -22.68 1.30 21.85
CA GLY A 329 -22.51 -0.02 22.46
C GLY A 329 -22.40 -1.17 21.46
N ALA A 330 -22.19 -0.89 20.16
CA ALA A 330 -22.06 -1.93 19.14
C ALA A 330 -20.85 -2.82 19.43
N HIS A 331 -21.04 -4.13 19.35
CA HIS A 331 -19.93 -5.07 19.56
C HIS A 331 -18.79 -4.80 18.58
N PRO A 332 -17.51 -4.80 18.99
CA PRO A 332 -16.36 -4.48 18.11
C PRO A 332 -16.32 -5.31 16.82
N LYS A 333 -16.79 -6.55 16.85
CA LYS A 333 -16.89 -7.40 15.65
C LYS A 333 -17.91 -6.89 14.64
N THR A 334 -19.05 -6.40 15.13
CA THR A 334 -20.09 -5.77 14.29
C THR A 334 -19.54 -4.50 13.63
N ALA A 335 -18.88 -3.65 14.42
CA ALA A 335 -18.23 -2.45 13.88
C ALA A 335 -17.09 -2.79 12.90
N GLN A 336 -16.31 -3.85 13.14
CA GLN A 336 -15.32 -4.35 12.19
C GLN A 336 -15.97 -4.72 10.84
N THR A 337 -17.11 -5.38 10.88
CA THR A 337 -17.85 -5.81 9.68
C THR A 337 -18.38 -4.61 8.92
N ILE A 338 -19.06 -3.67 9.58
CA ILE A 338 -19.59 -2.44 8.98
C ILE A 338 -18.45 -1.62 8.35
N LEU A 339 -17.37 -1.42 9.08
CA LEU A 339 -16.19 -0.69 8.61
C LEU A 339 -15.36 -1.48 7.60
N ARG A 340 -15.61 -2.76 7.41
CA ARG A 340 -14.85 -3.66 6.52
C ARG A 340 -13.34 -3.59 6.79
N HIS A 341 -12.96 -3.63 8.08
CA HIS A 341 -11.57 -3.68 8.49
C HIS A 341 -11.03 -5.10 8.39
N SER A 342 -9.89 -5.26 7.72
CA SER A 342 -9.19 -6.54 7.62
C SER A 342 -8.60 -7.01 8.95
N ASP A 343 -8.31 -6.07 9.86
CA ASP A 343 -7.73 -6.29 11.18
C ASP A 343 -8.64 -5.64 12.23
N VAL A 344 -9.04 -6.42 13.23
CA VAL A 344 -9.89 -5.95 14.34
C VAL A 344 -9.21 -4.86 15.17
N ASN A 345 -7.87 -4.86 15.25
CA ASN A 345 -7.13 -3.84 15.97
C ASN A 345 -7.36 -2.43 15.42
N LEU A 346 -7.68 -2.30 14.13
CA LEU A 346 -8.04 -1.01 13.54
C LEU A 346 -9.36 -0.48 14.10
N THR A 347 -10.28 -1.36 14.45
CA THR A 347 -11.56 -1.01 15.06
C THR A 347 -11.37 -0.73 16.55
N LEU A 348 -10.66 -1.61 17.27
CA LEU A 348 -10.38 -1.45 18.69
C LEU A 348 -9.66 -0.14 19.03
N ASN A 349 -8.75 0.30 18.17
CA ASN A 349 -8.09 1.61 18.33
C ASN A 349 -9.07 2.80 18.29
N ALA A 350 -10.19 2.69 17.58
CA ALA A 350 -11.23 3.73 17.61
C ALA A 350 -12.06 3.65 18.89
N TYR A 351 -12.34 2.43 19.37
CA TYR A 351 -13.05 2.20 20.63
C TYR A 351 -12.28 2.72 21.83
N THR A 352 -10.95 2.55 21.86
CA THR A 352 -10.11 3.05 22.98
C THR A 352 -10.20 4.57 23.16
N HIS A 353 -10.48 5.33 22.12
CA HIS A 353 -10.66 6.78 22.23
C HIS A 353 -12.03 7.17 22.79
N THR A 354 -13.05 6.37 22.56
CA THR A 354 -14.43 6.62 23.01
C THR A 354 -14.66 6.13 24.42
N LEU A 355 -13.93 5.08 24.84
CA LEU A 355 -14.08 4.44 26.16
C LEU A 355 -13.26 5.11 27.28
N ARG A 356 -12.48 6.15 26.98
CA ARG A 356 -11.79 6.92 28.03
C ARG A 356 -12.82 7.62 28.91
N GLY A 357 -12.91 7.21 30.16
CA GLY A 357 -13.88 7.68 31.16
C GLY A 357 -14.98 6.67 31.49
N GLN A 358 -15.16 5.61 30.68
CA GLN A 358 -16.10 4.52 30.99
C GLN A 358 -15.48 3.43 31.89
N GLU A 359 -14.18 3.54 32.18
CA GLU A 359 -13.48 2.56 33.02
C GLU A 359 -14.05 2.53 34.43
N SER A 360 -14.35 3.71 35.01
CA SER A 360 -14.99 3.83 36.33
C SER A 360 -16.42 3.26 36.30
N GLU A 361 -17.22 3.63 35.27
CA GLU A 361 -18.58 3.11 35.11
C GLU A 361 -18.61 1.59 34.90
N ALA A 362 -17.64 1.06 34.15
CA ALA A 362 -17.51 -0.38 33.94
C ALA A 362 -17.14 -1.11 35.23
N VAL A 363 -16.34 -0.50 36.11
CA VAL A 363 -15.98 -1.07 37.42
C VAL A 363 -17.18 -0.98 38.38
N GLU A 364 -17.90 0.13 38.37
CA GLU A 364 -19.13 0.29 39.21
C GLU A 364 -20.25 -0.69 38.82
N ASN A 365 -20.29 -1.12 37.55
CA ASN A 365 -21.23 -2.13 37.09
C ASN A 365 -20.82 -3.58 37.39
N LEU A 366 -19.69 -3.81 38.05
CA LEU A 366 -19.34 -5.13 38.54
C LEU A 366 -20.29 -5.53 39.69
N PRO A 367 -20.60 -6.82 39.83
CA PRO A 367 -21.38 -7.31 41.00
C PRO A 367 -20.71 -6.89 42.30
N ASP A 368 -21.50 -6.43 43.23
CA ASP A 368 -21.02 -6.16 44.58
C ASP A 368 -20.51 -7.45 45.21
N LEU A 369 -19.22 -7.52 45.44
CA LEU A 369 -18.52 -8.62 46.09
C LEU A 369 -18.22 -8.32 47.57
N SER A 370 -18.76 -7.21 48.11
CA SER A 370 -18.60 -6.92 49.54
C SER A 370 -19.19 -8.07 50.34
N PHE A 371 -18.43 -8.58 51.28
CA PHE A 371 -18.95 -9.55 52.25
C PHE A 371 -20.07 -8.84 52.99
N ALA A 372 -21.30 -9.34 52.92
CA ALA A 372 -22.39 -8.89 53.74
C ALA A 372 -21.87 -8.84 55.18
N GLY A 373 -21.77 -7.62 55.71
CA GLY A 373 -21.21 -7.39 57.05
C GLY A 373 -21.80 -8.35 58.04
N GLY A 374 -20.94 -8.99 58.79
CA GLY A 374 -21.29 -10.06 59.72
C GLY A 374 -22.56 -9.77 60.48
N GLN A 375 -23.57 -10.60 60.27
CA GLN A 375 -24.57 -10.82 61.26
C GLN A 375 -23.81 -11.26 62.51
N SER A 376 -23.73 -10.39 63.50
CA SER A 376 -23.29 -10.75 64.88
C SER A 376 -24.08 -11.99 65.25
N GLN A 377 -23.43 -13.12 65.38
CA GLN A 377 -24.00 -14.32 65.97
C GLN A 377 -24.39 -13.93 67.38
N ARG A 378 -25.67 -13.61 67.61
CA ARG A 378 -26.23 -13.61 68.89
C ARG A 378 -26.25 -15.05 69.37
N ALA A 379 -25.55 -15.25 70.45
CA ALA A 379 -25.61 -16.53 71.21
C ALA A 379 -27.06 -16.90 71.46
N THR A 380 -27.46 -18.05 70.96
CA THR A 380 -28.78 -18.64 71.15
C THR A 380 -28.98 -18.98 72.63
N GLY A 381 -29.71 -18.15 73.35
CA GLY A 381 -30.43 -18.61 74.53
C GLY A 381 -31.66 -19.35 74.05
N THR A 382 -31.85 -20.52 74.51
CA THR A 382 -33.01 -21.41 74.34
C THR A 382 -34.29 -20.65 74.73
N ASP A 383 -35.23 -20.48 73.75
CA ASP A 383 -36.66 -20.36 74.01
C ASP A 383 -37.45 -20.84 72.83
N ASP A 384 -38.24 -21.87 73.08
CA ASP A 384 -39.14 -22.52 72.12
C ASP A 384 -40.37 -21.65 71.83
N ALA A 385 -40.57 -21.27 70.60
CA ALA A 385 -41.89 -20.99 70.05
C ALA A 385 -41.90 -21.07 68.51
N PRO A 386 -42.88 -21.69 67.84
CA PRO A 386 -42.93 -21.86 66.45
C PRO A 386 -43.51 -20.64 65.73
N VAL A 387 -42.81 -20.07 64.78
CA VAL A 387 -43.38 -19.05 63.91
C VAL A 387 -43.04 -19.38 62.42
N GLY A 388 -44.07 -19.28 61.68
CA GLY A 388 -44.37 -19.58 60.33
C GLY A 388 -43.29 -19.28 59.26
N THR A 389 -43.31 -20.19 58.35
CA THR A 389 -42.56 -20.15 57.08
C THR A 389 -43.07 -19.05 56.17
N ASP A 390 -42.24 -18.05 55.86
CA ASP A 390 -42.35 -17.25 54.64
C ASP A 390 -41.05 -17.37 53.87
N ASN A 391 -41.08 -18.31 52.96
CA ASN A 391 -40.06 -18.55 51.94
C ASN A 391 -40.27 -17.55 50.81
N SER A 392 -39.70 -16.37 50.87
CA SER A 392 -39.51 -15.58 49.70
C SER A 392 -38.13 -15.91 49.13
N ALA A 393 -38.14 -16.87 48.26
CA ALA A 393 -36.95 -17.35 47.56
C ALA A 393 -36.44 -16.30 46.57
N TYR A 394 -35.24 -15.88 46.79
CA TYR A 394 -34.40 -15.23 45.78
C TYR A 394 -34.26 -16.12 44.56
N LYS A 395 -34.88 -15.71 43.44
CA LYS A 395 -34.69 -16.38 42.15
C LYS A 395 -33.60 -15.65 41.36
N PRO A 396 -32.43 -16.25 41.11
CA PRO A 396 -31.49 -15.69 40.18
C PRO A 396 -32.06 -15.79 38.75
N ALA A 397 -32.19 -14.66 38.08
CA ALA A 397 -32.66 -14.59 36.72
C ALA A 397 -31.56 -15.08 35.71
N TYR A 398 -31.35 -16.37 35.65
CA TYR A 398 -30.72 -16.97 34.49
C TYR A 398 -31.79 -17.27 33.45
N LYS A 399 -31.88 -16.44 32.41
CA LYS A 399 -32.63 -16.79 31.21
C LYS A 399 -32.00 -18.04 30.57
N LYS A 400 -32.70 -19.16 30.72
CA LYS A 400 -32.45 -20.39 29.98
C LYS A 400 -32.53 -20.08 28.48
N LEU A 401 -31.43 -20.20 27.76
CA LEU A 401 -31.44 -20.46 26.34
C LEU A 401 -31.93 -21.87 26.14
N THR A 402 -33.11 -22.01 25.59
CA THR A 402 -33.72 -23.28 25.21
C THR A 402 -32.85 -24.01 24.19
N LYS A 403 -32.57 -25.22 24.56
CA LYS A 403 -31.98 -26.27 23.72
C LYS A 403 -32.95 -26.59 22.57
N ASN A 404 -32.44 -26.64 21.36
CA ASN A 404 -32.89 -27.64 20.42
C ASN A 404 -31.79 -28.72 20.34
N ALA A 405 -32.15 -29.84 20.84
CA ALA A 405 -31.44 -31.10 20.70
C ALA A 405 -31.70 -31.65 19.30
N ASP A 406 -30.67 -32.23 18.76
CA ASP A 406 -30.66 -33.59 18.24
C ASP A 406 -29.41 -33.75 17.39
N PHE A 407 -28.40 -34.38 17.96
CA PHE A 407 -27.66 -35.40 17.25
C PHE A 407 -26.88 -36.28 18.26
N CYS A 408 -27.14 -37.57 18.08
CA CYS A 408 -26.74 -38.72 18.84
C CYS A 408 -25.22 -38.93 18.91
N GLY A 409 -24.75 -39.26 20.07
CA GLY A 409 -23.86 -40.23 20.64
C GLY A 409 -22.62 -40.73 19.91
N GLN A 410 -21.48 -40.59 20.54
CA GLN A 410 -20.67 -41.70 21.12
C GLN A 410 -19.39 -41.13 21.77
N PRO A 411 -18.73 -41.87 22.66
CA PRO A 411 -17.89 -41.33 23.71
C PRO A 411 -16.40 -41.19 23.32
N VAL A 412 -15.77 -40.17 23.91
CA VAL A 412 -14.34 -39.94 23.80
C VAL A 412 -13.61 -40.76 24.84
N SER A 413 -12.70 -41.60 24.42
CA SER A 413 -11.65 -42.22 25.24
C SER A 413 -10.37 -41.41 25.19
N THR A 414 -9.82 -41.28 26.34
CA THR A 414 -8.60 -40.57 26.77
C THR A 414 -7.31 -41.18 26.19
N ILE A 415 -6.23 -40.34 26.15
CA ILE A 415 -4.80 -40.64 26.29
C ILE A 415 -3.98 -40.85 25.02
N GLY A 416 -2.86 -40.09 24.96
CA GLY A 416 -1.62 -40.61 24.46
C GLY A 416 -0.77 -39.65 23.62
N ASN A 417 0.17 -38.96 24.29
CA ASN A 417 1.42 -38.50 23.70
C ASN A 417 2.07 -39.55 22.82
N ARG A 418 2.53 -39.21 21.63
CA ARG A 418 3.86 -39.61 21.17
C ARG A 418 4.30 -38.90 19.90
N GLN A 419 5.55 -38.55 19.99
CA GLN A 419 6.44 -38.03 18.96
C GLN A 419 6.64 -38.97 17.79
N GLU A 420 7.07 -38.36 16.70
CA GLU A 420 8.08 -38.82 15.73
C GLU A 420 7.74 -39.78 14.61
N LYS A 421 8.20 -39.32 13.45
CA LYS A 421 8.95 -40.02 12.38
C LYS A 421 8.21 -40.55 11.16
N ASN A 422 8.80 -40.03 10.07
CA ASN A 422 9.19 -40.72 8.82
C ASN A 422 8.14 -40.98 7.74
N LEU A 423 8.40 -40.29 6.62
CA LEU A 423 9.05 -40.80 5.38
C LEU A 423 8.28 -41.85 4.59
N ALA A 424 8.24 -41.55 3.33
CA ALA A 424 8.28 -42.46 2.18
C ALA A 424 6.99 -42.69 1.40
N GLU A 425 7.06 -42.20 0.16
CA GLU A 425 6.86 -42.94 -1.10
C GLU A 425 5.52 -43.61 -1.34
N THR A 426 4.93 -43.29 -2.44
CA THR A 426 4.89 -43.95 -3.75
C THR A 426 3.80 -43.29 -4.60
N GLN A 427 4.10 -42.78 -5.73
CA GLN A 427 4.04 -43.28 -7.12
C GLN A 427 2.73 -43.96 -7.56
N HIS A 428 2.40 -43.60 -8.75
CA HIS A 428 1.54 -44.18 -9.78
C HIS A 428 0.14 -43.62 -9.89
N ASP A 429 -0.30 -43.28 -10.96
CA ASP A 429 -0.43 -43.44 -12.41
C ASP A 429 -1.57 -42.53 -12.83
N GLY A 430 -1.61 -41.87 -13.89
CA GLY A 430 -1.39 -42.28 -15.26
C GLY A 430 -2.59 -41.87 -16.11
N GLN A 431 -2.30 -41.10 -17.14
CA GLN A 431 -2.98 -41.09 -18.44
C GLN A 431 -4.49 -40.84 -18.54
N ASN A 432 -4.94 -39.81 -19.19
CA ASN A 432 -5.34 -39.92 -20.60
C ASN A 432 -6.03 -38.69 -21.17
N ARG A 433 -5.49 -38.26 -22.27
CA ARG A 433 -6.08 -37.96 -23.60
C ARG A 433 -6.75 -36.62 -23.80
N LYS A 434 -6.10 -35.82 -24.62
CA LYS A 434 -6.27 -35.64 -26.11
C LYS A 434 -7.60 -34.98 -26.47
N ALA A 435 -7.51 -33.77 -26.95
CA ALA A 435 -7.41 -33.34 -28.34
C ALA A 435 -8.78 -33.04 -29.00
N LEU A 436 -8.84 -31.90 -29.58
CA LEU A 436 -9.47 -31.53 -30.85
C LEU A 436 -9.25 -30.00 -31.01
N GLN A 437 -8.30 -29.52 -31.82
CA GLN A 437 -8.37 -29.21 -33.24
C GLN A 437 -9.66 -28.46 -33.57
N ALA A 438 -9.56 -27.28 -34.01
CA ALA A 438 -8.96 -26.57 -35.13
C ALA A 438 -10.05 -26.01 -36.07
N THR A 439 -9.68 -24.92 -36.70
CA THR A 439 -10.15 -24.35 -38.00
C THR A 439 -11.29 -23.32 -37.88
N HIS A 440 -11.20 -22.11 -38.39
CA HIS A 440 -10.89 -21.58 -39.72
C HIS A 440 -10.69 -20.06 -39.60
N LEU A 441 -9.68 -19.43 -40.12
CA LEU A 441 -9.46 -18.85 -41.47
C LEU A 441 -10.52 -17.84 -41.95
N GLY A 442 -10.02 -16.66 -42.30
CA GLY A 442 -10.71 -15.69 -43.17
C GLY A 442 -10.32 -14.24 -42.85
N THR A 443 -9.18 -13.77 -43.24
CA THR A 443 -8.76 -12.94 -44.38
C THR A 443 -9.63 -11.74 -44.76
N ARG A 444 -8.88 -10.67 -44.90
CA ARG A 444 -8.93 -9.52 -45.81
C ARG A 444 -9.33 -8.22 -45.16
N LYS A 445 -8.44 -7.30 -45.18
CA LYS A 445 -7.86 -6.36 -46.16
C LYS A 445 -8.51 -5.00 -46.15
N ASP A 446 -7.62 -4.07 -45.98
CA ASP A 446 -7.30 -2.82 -46.66
C ASP A 446 -8.24 -1.64 -46.46
N VAL A 447 -7.70 -0.54 -46.12
CA VAL A 447 -7.08 0.54 -46.87
C VAL A 447 -7.57 1.92 -46.42
N LEU A 448 -6.64 2.84 -46.26
CA LEU A 448 -6.67 4.29 -46.40
C LEU A 448 -6.65 5.16 -45.14
N SER A 449 -5.46 5.66 -44.91
CA SER A 449 -5.24 7.07 -44.51
C SER A 449 -5.65 8.00 -45.65
N PRO A 450 -5.88 9.32 -45.49
CA PRO A 450 -4.82 10.22 -45.08
C PRO A 450 -5.22 11.52 -44.37
N THR A 451 -4.17 12.20 -43.91
CA THR A 451 -3.98 13.67 -43.78
C THR A 451 -4.87 14.42 -42.82
N GLY A 452 -4.33 14.99 -41.76
CA GLY A 452 -3.57 16.20 -41.70
C GLY A 452 -4.32 17.24 -40.92
N THR A 453 -3.80 17.71 -39.84
CA THR A 453 -3.57 19.13 -39.55
C THR A 453 -3.13 19.30 -38.10
N GLU A 454 -2.08 20.09 -37.98
CA GLU A 454 -1.48 20.55 -36.74
C GLU A 454 -2.48 21.28 -35.85
N GLY A 455 -2.48 20.92 -34.57
CA GLY A 455 -3.11 21.68 -33.51
C GLY A 455 -2.25 21.61 -32.25
N LYS A 456 -1.35 22.56 -32.07
CA LYS A 456 -0.61 22.80 -30.83
C LYS A 456 -1.60 23.05 -29.71
N HIS A 457 -1.77 22.14 -28.79
CA HIS A 457 -2.30 22.41 -27.47
C HIS A 457 -1.32 21.92 -26.40
N ASN A 458 -0.64 22.91 -25.82
CA ASN A 458 0.13 22.83 -24.59
C ASN A 458 -0.80 22.38 -23.42
N GLY A 459 -0.99 21.10 -23.27
CA GLY A 459 -1.58 20.51 -22.08
C GLY A 459 -0.52 20.29 -21.02
N ARG A 460 -0.35 21.25 -20.12
CA ARG A 460 0.44 21.08 -18.88
C ARG A 460 -0.13 19.91 -18.08
N CYS A 461 0.52 18.77 -18.18
CA CYS A 461 0.36 17.66 -17.24
C CYS A 461 0.83 18.14 -15.87
N ARG A 462 -0.11 18.54 -14.99
CA ARG A 462 0.18 18.87 -13.59
C ARG A 462 0.50 17.58 -12.85
N ASN A 463 1.76 17.24 -12.79
CA ASN A 463 2.30 16.20 -11.91
C ASN A 463 2.04 16.60 -10.46
N ARG A 464 1.07 15.96 -9.82
CA ARG A 464 0.94 15.99 -8.36
C ARG A 464 2.01 15.08 -7.80
N THR A 465 3.11 15.66 -7.35
CA THR A 465 4.08 14.97 -6.49
C THR A 465 3.42 14.71 -5.15
N CYS A 466 3.55 13.48 -4.65
CA CYS A 466 3.16 13.08 -3.30
C CYS A 466 4.11 13.66 -2.23
N ASP A 467 4.79 14.74 -2.53
CA ASP A 467 5.77 15.41 -1.68
C ASP A 467 5.24 16.82 -1.35
N PRO A 468 5.00 17.15 -0.06
CA PRO A 468 4.53 18.46 0.35
C PRO A 468 5.53 19.60 0.13
N LEU A 469 6.74 19.29 -0.33
CA LEU A 469 7.91 20.18 -0.27
C LEU A 469 8.10 21.13 -1.46
N ILE A 470 7.25 21.08 -2.50
CA ILE A 470 7.40 22.00 -3.64
C ILE A 470 6.68 23.35 -3.42
N LYS A 471 5.97 23.53 -2.30
CA LYS A 471 5.24 24.80 -2.07
C LYS A 471 5.99 25.85 -1.23
N SER A 472 7.13 25.54 -0.62
CA SER A 472 7.82 26.50 0.25
C SER A 472 8.95 27.31 -0.41
N GLN A 473 9.37 26.97 -1.64
CA GLN A 473 10.46 27.69 -2.32
C GLN A 473 10.02 28.82 -3.25
N LEU A 474 8.71 29.03 -3.44
CA LEU A 474 8.21 30.11 -4.32
C LEU A 474 7.72 31.37 -3.59
N LEU A 475 7.87 31.44 -2.26
CA LEU A 475 7.44 32.61 -1.45
C LEU A 475 8.59 33.46 -0.88
N TYR A 476 9.84 33.16 -1.24
CA TYR A 476 11.01 33.93 -0.75
C TYR A 476 11.71 34.77 -1.83
N GLN A 477 11.08 35.02 -2.98
CA GLN A 477 11.65 35.91 -4.01
C GLN A 477 10.77 37.11 -4.33
N LEU A 478 9.80 37.47 -3.52
CA LEU A 478 9.05 38.72 -3.62
C LEU A 478 8.77 39.28 -2.22
N SER A 479 9.80 39.77 -1.58
CA SER A 479 9.76 40.81 -0.57
C SER A 479 11.10 41.53 -0.55
#